data_f2ea639ba2e858ade83e5a76cf4ab17f
#
_entry.id   f2ea639ba2e858ade83e5a76cf4ab17f
#
_cell.length_a   1.000
_cell.length_b   1.000
_cell.length_c   1.000
_cell.angle_alpha   90.00
_cell.angle_beta   90.00
_cell.angle_gamma   90.00
#
_symmetry.space_group_name_H-M   'P 1'
#
loop_
_entity.id
_entity.type
_entity.pdbx_description
1 polymer ?
#
loop_
_entity_poly.entity_id
_entity_poly.type
_entity_poly.pdbx_seq_one_letter_code
_entity_poly.pdbx_strand_id
1 'polypeptide(L)' 'MNPSVQISLNRIGDREISTVLLYRFDNEPRAWETCIFEDNGNSDVVARYVTEAEAIAGHNSYVFAMLQERNTQLA' A
#
# COMPACT_ATOMS: atom_id res chain seq x y z
N MET A 1 4.80 -1.97 20.71
CA MET A 1 4.98 -1.97 19.25
C MET A 1 3.88 -2.78 18.59
N ASN A 2 3.15 -2.19 17.68
CA ASN A 2 2.10 -2.91 16.98
C ASN A 2 2.73 -3.69 15.83
N PRO A 3 2.68 -5.02 15.88
CA PRO A 3 3.21 -5.79 14.77
C PRO A 3 2.39 -5.54 13.51
N SER A 4 3.09 -5.44 12.40
CA SER A 4 2.46 -5.39 11.10
C SER A 4 3.10 -6.45 10.22
N VAL A 5 2.32 -7.00 9.31
CA VAL A 5 2.80 -7.99 8.35
C VAL A 5 2.63 -7.42 6.96
N GLN A 6 3.72 -7.30 6.23
CA GLN A 6 3.67 -6.84 4.85
C GLN A 6 3.14 -7.97 3.97
N ILE A 7 2.07 -7.68 3.23
CA ILE A 7 1.48 -8.66 2.33
C ILE A 7 1.80 -8.40 0.87
N SER A 8 2.17 -7.17 0.53
CA SER A 8 2.56 -6.81 -0.84
C SER A 8 3.49 -5.61 -0.81
N LEU A 9 4.50 -5.64 -1.68
CA LEU A 9 5.42 -4.52 -1.85
C LEU A 9 5.82 -4.43 -3.31
N ASN A 10 5.65 -3.24 -3.88
CA ASN A 10 6.12 -2.97 -5.24
C ASN A 10 6.87 -1.65 -5.26
N ARG A 11 8.00 -1.65 -5.94
CA ARG A 11 8.73 -0.41 -6.19
C ARG A 11 8.56 -0.01 -7.64
N ILE A 12 8.15 1.23 -7.86
CA ILE A 12 7.91 1.77 -9.20
C ILE A 12 8.63 3.11 -9.28
N GLY A 13 9.77 3.11 -10.00
CA GLY A 13 10.62 4.30 -10.05
C GLY A 13 11.16 4.64 -8.67
N ASP A 14 10.88 5.82 -8.19
CA ASP A 14 11.32 6.33 -6.90
C ASP A 14 10.27 6.22 -5.80
N ARG A 15 9.22 5.44 -6.04
CA ARG A 15 8.16 5.24 -5.06
C ARG A 15 7.97 3.76 -4.74
N GLU A 16 7.56 3.50 -3.50
CA GLU A 16 7.19 2.16 -3.07
C GLU A 16 5.73 2.15 -2.65
N ILE A 17 5.03 1.10 -3.07
CA ILE A 17 3.67 0.84 -2.64
C ILE A 17 3.73 -0.36 -1.71
N SER A 18 3.34 -0.17 -0.46
CA SER A 18 3.40 -1.22 0.56
C SER A 18 2.01 -1.41 1.16
N THR A 19 1.53 -2.64 1.15
CA THR A 19 0.28 -2.98 1.82
C THR A 19 0.57 -3.93 2.96
N VAL A 20 0.08 -3.58 4.14
CA VAL A 20 0.35 -4.30 5.38
C VAL A 20 -0.93 -4.64 6.09
N LEU A 21 -0.88 -5.74 6.84
CA LEU A 21 -1.90 -6.07 7.82
C LEU A 21 -1.46 -5.50 9.16
N LEU A 22 -2.30 -4.66 9.74
CA LEU A 22 -2.07 -4.11 11.07
C LEU A 22 -2.78 -4.98 12.09
N TYR A 23 -2.01 -5.54 13.03
CA TYR A 23 -2.61 -6.24 14.16
C TYR A 23 -3.01 -5.21 15.20
N ARG A 24 -4.27 -5.27 15.60
CA ARG A 24 -4.78 -4.40 16.65
C ARG A 24 -5.02 -5.20 17.91
N PHE A 25 -4.88 -4.54 19.03
CA PHE A 25 -5.15 -5.14 20.33
C PHE A 25 -6.60 -4.89 20.74
N ASP A 26 -7.07 -5.63 21.72
CA ASP A 26 -8.35 -5.36 22.41
C ASP A 26 -9.59 -5.49 21.52
N ASN A 27 -9.75 -6.62 20.88
CA ASN A 27 -10.96 -6.94 20.11
C ASN A 27 -11.25 -6.03 18.92
N GLU A 28 -10.32 -5.15 18.56
CA GLU A 28 -10.49 -4.35 17.36
C GLU A 28 -10.34 -5.23 16.11
N PRO A 29 -11.12 -4.97 15.08
CA PRO A 29 -11.01 -5.74 13.84
C PRO A 29 -9.64 -5.52 13.19
N ARG A 30 -9.18 -6.54 12.51
CA ARG A 30 -7.97 -6.42 11.70
C ARG A 30 -8.20 -5.39 10.61
N ALA A 31 -7.15 -4.67 10.26
CA ALA A 31 -7.20 -3.67 9.20
C ALA A 31 -5.98 -3.81 8.32
N TRP A 32 -6.16 -3.60 7.05
CA TRP A 32 -5.08 -3.55 6.07
C TRP A 32 -4.92 -2.12 5.59
N GLU A 33 -3.69 -1.73 5.33
CA GLU A 33 -3.36 -0.37 4.91
C GLU A 33 -2.41 -0.40 3.73
N THR A 34 -2.67 0.44 2.73
CA THR A 34 -1.71 0.70 1.67
C THR A 34 -1.06 2.05 1.90
N CYS A 35 0.26 2.05 1.89
CA CYS A 35 1.07 3.25 2.04
C CYS A 35 1.93 3.44 0.80
N ILE A 36 2.16 4.70 0.44
CA ILE A 36 3.08 5.06 -0.63
C ILE A 36 4.24 5.82 0.00
N PHE A 37 5.46 5.33 -0.25
CA PHE A 37 6.70 5.94 0.24
C PHE A 37 7.46 6.54 -0.94
N GLU A 38 7.94 7.75 -0.77
CA GLU A 38 8.75 8.44 -1.77
C GLU A 38 10.19 8.54 -1.31
N ASP A 39 11.13 8.63 -2.26
CA ASP A 39 12.55 8.70 -1.97
C ASP A 39 12.93 9.92 -1.13
N ASN A 40 12.14 10.99 -1.17
CA ASN A 40 12.39 12.19 -0.37
C ASN A 40 12.00 12.02 1.10
N GLY A 41 11.55 10.84 1.50
CA GLY A 41 11.15 10.55 2.87
C GLY A 41 9.68 10.75 3.16
N ASN A 42 8.91 11.27 2.23
CA ASN A 42 7.46 11.41 2.42
C ASN A 42 6.78 10.06 2.34
N SER A 43 5.73 9.92 3.14
CA SER A 43 4.90 8.72 3.10
C SER A 43 3.45 9.09 3.38
N ASP A 44 2.53 8.40 2.72
CA ASP A 44 1.10 8.62 2.90
C ASP A 44 0.37 7.29 2.98
N VAL A 45 -0.58 7.22 3.92
CA VAL A 45 -1.57 6.15 3.93
C VAL A 45 -2.64 6.54 2.92
N VAL A 46 -2.76 5.79 1.85
CA VAL A 46 -3.67 6.14 0.76
C VAL A 46 -4.97 5.35 0.78
N ALA A 47 -5.01 4.23 1.48
CA ALA A 47 -6.22 3.42 1.58
C ALA A 47 -6.17 2.49 2.79
N ARG A 48 -7.35 2.16 3.29
CA ARG A 48 -7.55 1.17 4.35
C ARG A 48 -8.64 0.21 3.91
N TYR A 49 -8.50 -1.05 4.34
CA TYR A 49 -9.40 -2.12 3.90
C TYR A 49 -9.82 -2.97 5.09
N VAL A 50 -10.97 -3.59 4.95
CA VAL A 50 -11.56 -4.45 5.98
C VAL A 50 -11.21 -5.92 5.75
N THR A 51 -10.93 -6.30 4.50
CA THR A 51 -10.58 -7.67 4.16
C THR A 51 -9.27 -7.74 3.40
N GLU A 52 -8.62 -8.90 3.47
CA GLU A 52 -7.38 -9.12 2.73
C GLU A 52 -7.61 -9.06 1.22
N ALA A 53 -8.72 -9.61 0.75
CA ALA A 53 -9.05 -9.58 -0.68
C ALA A 53 -9.14 -8.14 -1.20
N GLU A 54 -9.80 -7.27 -0.43
CA GLU A 54 -9.88 -5.85 -0.78
C GLU A 54 -8.50 -5.19 -0.76
N ALA A 55 -7.67 -5.58 0.20
CA ALA A 55 -6.32 -5.03 0.32
C ALA A 55 -5.45 -5.40 -0.88
N ILE A 56 -5.51 -6.64 -1.32
CA ILE A 56 -4.77 -7.11 -2.49
C ILE A 56 -5.26 -6.40 -3.75
N ALA A 57 -6.57 -6.32 -3.95
CA ALA A 57 -7.15 -5.63 -5.09
C ALA A 57 -6.78 -4.15 -5.11
N GLY A 58 -6.85 -3.50 -3.94
CA GLY A 58 -6.49 -2.09 -3.80
C GLY A 58 -5.02 -1.84 -4.10
N HIS A 59 -4.14 -2.68 -3.55
CA HIS A 59 -2.70 -2.59 -3.81
C HIS A 59 -2.43 -2.68 -5.32
N ASN A 60 -3.01 -3.66 -5.98
CA ASN A 60 -2.82 -3.85 -7.41
C ASN A 60 -3.35 -2.68 -8.23
N SER A 61 -4.44 -2.06 -7.79
CA SER A 61 -4.99 -0.86 -8.44
C SER A 61 -4.01 0.31 -8.39
N TYR A 62 -3.35 0.52 -7.24
CA TYR A 62 -2.34 1.56 -7.11
C TYR A 62 -1.11 1.28 -7.97
N VAL A 63 -0.67 0.03 -8.02
CA VAL A 63 0.45 -0.38 -8.89
C VAL A 63 0.11 -0.09 -10.34
N PHE A 64 -1.06 -0.49 -10.78
CA PHE A 64 -1.50 -0.30 -12.16
C PHE A 64 -1.59 1.18 -12.53
N ALA A 65 -2.21 1.99 -11.66
CA ALA A 65 -2.33 3.42 -11.89
C ALA A 65 -0.97 4.10 -11.98
N MET A 66 -0.05 3.71 -11.10
CA MET A 66 1.28 4.29 -11.07
C MET A 66 2.10 3.90 -12.31
N LEU A 67 1.96 2.67 -12.78
CA LEU A 67 2.59 2.22 -14.02
C LEU A 67 2.05 2.97 -15.23
N GLN A 68 0.75 3.21 -15.28
CA GLN A 68 0.14 3.99 -16.36
C GLN A 68 0.61 5.43 -16.37
N GLU A 69 0.68 6.05 -15.22
CA GLU A 69 1.19 7.41 -15.08
C GLU A 69 2.62 7.50 -15.62
N ARG A 70 3.46 6.55 -15.24
CA ARG A 70 4.85 6.50 -15.68
C ARG A 70 4.96 6.32 -17.21
N ASN A 71 4.16 5.44 -17.77
CA ASN A 71 4.14 5.20 -19.23
C ASN A 71 3.70 6.45 -19.98
N THR A 72 2.72 7.17 -19.46
CA THR A 72 2.25 8.42 -20.06
C THR A 72 3.35 9.48 -20.06
N GLN A 73 4.13 9.55 -18.99
CA GLN A 73 5.24 10.51 -18.89
C GLN A 73 6.40 10.18 -19.83
N LEU A 74 6.55 8.90 -20.16
CA LEU A 74 7.64 8.45 -21.04
C LEU A 74 7.27 8.49 -22.51
N ALA A 75 6.02 8.66 -22.82
CA ALA A 75 5.52 8.68 -24.21
C ALA A 75 5.84 9.99 -24.92
#